data_9d8dd459f8704d79f8951c994227c474
#
_entry.id   9d8dd459f8704d79f8951c994227c474
#
_cell.length_a   1.000
_cell.length_b   1.000
_cell.length_c   1.000
_cell.angle_alpha   90.00
_cell.angle_beta   90.00
_cell.angle_gamma   90.00
#
_symmetry.space_group_name_H-M   'P 1'
#
loop_
_entity.id
_entity.type
_entity.pdbx_description
1 polymer ?
#
loop_
_entity_poly.entity_id
_entity_poly.type
_entity_poly.pdbx_seq_one_letter_code
_entity_poly.pdbx_strand_id
1 'polypeptide(L)'
;MITPSELIPVDTANVTTTPPPTDSVVYITTASGRTEALNYSTGQVLSKGSKVHIPSSSRDSWSASFSFTQIINQRLQGAVLVDFAYQTGYLGLPFHRVYFADSSKAVVEKLPSQRVKLPVGLRLNYFAGDKVILRAYYRFYIDNWGIRSHTASLEVPIKITPFFSISPFYRYYIQSASNYFAPFKVHTPADEYYTSNYALSAFSGQYFGTGIRLAPPGGIGSKHLSVVEIRYGHYIETTNLVSNLIALNLTFK
;
A
#
# COMPACT_ATOMS: atom_id res chain seq x y z
N MET A 1 26.69 -10.48 28.63
CA MET A 1 26.53 -11.86 28.15
C MET A 1 25.13 -11.91 27.54
N ILE A 2 25.02 -12.02 26.21
CA ILE A 2 23.70 -12.07 25.52
C ILE A 2 23.26 -13.53 25.59
N THR A 3 22.07 -13.79 26.12
CA THR A 3 21.49 -15.15 26.14
C THR A 3 21.05 -15.58 24.77
N PRO A 4 21.12 -16.88 24.40
CA PRO A 4 20.70 -17.35 23.05
C PRO A 4 19.24 -17.03 22.66
N SER A 5 18.39 -16.68 23.61
CA SER A 5 17.01 -16.28 23.39
C SER A 5 16.82 -14.84 22.86
N GLU A 6 17.87 -14.03 22.80
CA GLU A 6 17.84 -12.66 22.27
C GLU A 6 18.23 -12.55 20.78
N LEU A 7 18.60 -13.67 20.17
CA LEU A 7 18.93 -13.75 18.75
C LEU A 7 17.65 -13.95 17.97
N ILE A 8 17.21 -12.94 17.23
CA ILE A 8 16.14 -13.09 16.24
C ILE A 8 16.72 -13.97 15.12
N PRO A 9 16.14 -15.15 14.83
CA PRO A 9 16.64 -16.00 13.75
C PRO A 9 16.53 -15.25 12.43
N VAL A 10 17.64 -15.14 11.72
CA VAL A 10 17.67 -14.78 10.31
C VAL A 10 16.93 -15.88 9.57
N ASP A 11 16.05 -15.48 8.65
CA ASP A 11 15.23 -16.36 7.81
C ASP A 11 16.04 -17.57 7.29
N THR A 12 15.69 -18.78 7.74
CA THR A 12 16.44 -20.01 7.49
C THR A 12 16.10 -20.67 6.15
N ALA A 13 15.43 -19.96 5.23
CA ALA A 13 14.97 -20.52 3.95
C ALA A 13 16.09 -20.90 2.96
N ASN A 14 17.37 -20.66 3.26
CA ASN A 14 18.51 -21.02 2.40
C ASN A 14 19.74 -21.49 3.19
N VAL A 15 19.56 -22.38 4.15
CA VAL A 15 20.71 -22.99 4.82
C VAL A 15 21.22 -24.14 3.96
N THR A 16 22.26 -23.89 3.17
CA THR A 16 23.14 -24.97 2.68
C THR A 16 23.79 -25.65 3.90
N THR A 17 23.73 -26.96 3.95
CA THR A 17 24.20 -27.83 5.07
C THR A 17 25.72 -27.87 5.25
N THR A 18 26.49 -27.04 4.57
CA THR A 18 27.93 -26.86 4.77
C THR A 18 28.17 -25.78 5.84
N PRO A 19 28.88 -26.09 6.96
CA PRO A 19 29.23 -25.08 7.92
C PRO A 19 30.05 -23.98 7.22
N PRO A 20 29.76 -22.70 7.52
CA PRO A 20 30.52 -21.59 6.96
C PRO A 20 32.01 -21.69 7.37
N PRO A 21 32.96 -21.21 6.54
CA PRO A 21 34.37 -21.22 6.86
C PRO A 21 34.64 -20.52 8.20
N THR A 22 35.65 -20.98 8.92
CA THR A 22 36.00 -20.59 10.32
C THR A 22 36.15 -19.08 10.51
N ASP A 23 36.40 -18.30 9.45
CA ASP A 23 36.55 -16.83 9.48
C ASP A 23 35.31 -16.06 8.99
N SER A 24 34.16 -16.71 8.92
CA SER A 24 32.94 -16.06 8.48
C SER A 24 32.48 -14.99 9.47
N VAL A 25 32.20 -13.80 8.95
CA VAL A 25 31.66 -12.66 9.71
C VAL A 25 30.15 -12.66 9.55
N VAL A 26 29.44 -12.71 10.67
CA VAL A 26 27.97 -12.57 10.70
C VAL A 26 27.62 -11.22 11.27
N TYR A 27 26.70 -10.52 10.60
CA TYR A 27 26.15 -9.25 11.08
C TYR A 27 24.84 -9.51 11.80
N ILE A 28 24.77 -9.13 13.08
CA ILE A 28 23.54 -9.20 13.87
C ILE A 28 23.07 -7.79 14.23
N THR A 29 21.76 -7.57 14.18
CA THR A 29 21.16 -6.34 14.67
C THR A 29 20.52 -6.61 16.03
N THR A 30 21.04 -5.97 17.06
CA THR A 30 20.51 -6.09 18.42
C THR A 30 19.15 -5.42 18.55
N ALA A 31 18.36 -5.79 19.58
CA ALA A 31 17.08 -5.16 19.89
C ALA A 31 17.18 -3.63 20.10
N SER A 32 18.36 -3.11 20.43
CA SER A 32 18.66 -1.68 20.53
C SER A 32 18.92 -1.00 19.17
N GLY A 33 18.76 -1.71 18.03
CA GLY A 33 19.00 -1.18 16.68
C GLY A 33 20.48 -1.04 16.31
N ARG A 34 21.39 -1.67 17.04
CA ARG A 34 22.82 -1.66 16.73
C ARG A 34 23.17 -2.89 15.90
N THR A 35 23.86 -2.71 14.78
CA THR A 35 24.43 -3.80 14.00
C THR A 35 25.84 -4.08 14.50
N GLU A 36 26.12 -5.33 14.87
CA GLU A 36 27.42 -5.78 15.31
C GLU A 36 27.93 -6.86 14.36
N ALA A 37 29.22 -6.77 14.00
CA ALA A 37 29.89 -7.82 13.25
C ALA A 37 30.50 -8.80 14.23
N LEU A 38 30.10 -10.06 14.17
CA LEU A 38 30.59 -11.13 15.02
C LEU A 38 31.41 -12.12 14.18
N ASN A 39 32.48 -12.65 14.76
CA ASN A 39 33.12 -13.84 14.22
C ASN A 39 32.21 -15.04 14.48
N TYR A 40 31.83 -15.77 13.43
CA TYR A 40 30.88 -16.89 13.53
C TYR A 40 31.34 -18.00 14.47
N SER A 41 32.65 -18.31 14.48
CA SER A 41 33.22 -19.41 15.29
C SER A 41 33.47 -19.06 16.74
N THR A 42 33.81 -17.80 17.04
CA THR A 42 34.22 -17.38 18.40
C THR A 42 33.15 -16.56 19.11
N GLY A 43 32.14 -16.05 18.39
CA GLY A 43 31.15 -15.12 18.92
C GLY A 43 31.73 -13.76 19.35
N GLN A 44 33.00 -13.47 19.00
CA GLN A 44 33.62 -12.20 19.33
C GLN A 44 33.07 -11.06 18.49
N VAL A 45 32.77 -9.94 19.14
CA VAL A 45 32.37 -8.69 18.45
C VAL A 45 33.60 -8.11 17.75
N LEU A 46 33.63 -8.17 16.42
CA LEU A 46 34.72 -7.64 15.59
C LEU A 46 34.58 -6.14 15.34
N SER A 47 33.34 -5.65 15.23
CA SER A 47 33.08 -4.22 15.17
C SER A 47 31.72 -3.90 15.79
N LYS A 48 31.65 -2.79 16.52
CA LYS A 48 30.38 -2.21 16.95
C LYS A 48 29.93 -1.22 15.88
N GLY A 49 28.87 -1.56 15.14
CA GLY A 49 28.25 -0.65 14.20
C GLY A 49 27.75 0.62 14.89
N SER A 50 27.71 1.72 14.19
CA SER A 50 27.05 2.94 14.66
C SER A 50 25.57 2.66 14.87
N LYS A 51 24.97 3.23 15.92
CA LYS A 51 23.51 3.20 16.10
C LYS A 51 22.86 3.80 14.87
N VAL A 52 21.98 3.05 14.23
CA VAL A 52 21.11 3.63 13.20
C VAL A 52 20.18 4.61 13.92
N HIS A 53 20.35 5.89 13.65
CA HIS A 53 19.43 6.91 14.17
C HIS A 53 18.09 6.74 13.45
N ILE A 54 17.12 6.21 14.17
CA ILE A 54 15.72 6.17 13.67
C ILE A 54 15.11 7.51 14.06
N PRO A 55 14.68 8.33 13.08
CA PRO A 55 14.00 9.58 13.38
C PRO A 55 12.76 9.30 14.22
N SER A 56 12.67 9.93 15.39
CA SER A 56 11.58 9.74 16.38
C SER A 56 10.56 10.89 16.36
N SER A 57 10.57 11.75 15.33
CA SER A 57 9.60 12.83 15.23
C SER A 57 8.20 12.29 14.91
N SER A 58 7.20 12.82 15.61
CA SER A 58 5.79 12.49 15.37
C SER A 58 5.38 12.88 13.95
N ARG A 59 4.33 12.22 13.47
CA ARG A 59 3.63 12.60 12.23
C ARG A 59 2.26 13.13 12.59
N ASP A 60 1.99 14.36 12.17
CA ASP A 60 0.67 14.95 12.28
C ASP A 60 -0.01 14.97 10.92
N SER A 61 -1.30 14.68 10.89
CA SER A 61 -2.10 14.63 9.67
C SER A 61 -3.44 15.32 9.89
N TRP A 62 -3.70 16.32 9.08
CA TRP A 62 -4.97 17.04 9.03
C TRP A 62 -5.65 16.71 7.71
N SER A 63 -6.94 16.38 7.75
CA SER A 63 -7.69 16.08 6.54
C SER A 63 -9.08 16.70 6.61
N ALA A 64 -9.56 17.14 5.46
CA ALA A 64 -10.92 17.61 5.24
C ALA A 64 -11.48 16.95 3.99
N SER A 65 -12.73 16.50 4.05
CA SER A 65 -13.43 15.86 2.93
C SER A 65 -14.73 16.58 2.66
N PHE A 66 -14.98 16.90 1.41
CA PHE A 66 -16.23 17.47 0.93
C PHE A 66 -16.83 16.54 -0.12
N SER A 67 -18.13 16.26 0.01
CA SER A 67 -18.87 15.51 -0.99
C SER A 67 -20.20 16.19 -1.31
N PHE A 68 -20.47 16.39 -2.59
CA PHE A 68 -21.74 16.89 -3.08
C PHE A 68 -22.37 15.84 -3.98
N THR A 69 -23.55 15.36 -3.61
CA THR A 69 -24.30 14.34 -4.35
C THR A 69 -25.61 14.94 -4.87
N GLN A 70 -25.88 14.72 -6.17
CA GLN A 70 -27.06 15.22 -6.84
C GLN A 70 -27.75 14.09 -7.62
N ILE A 71 -29.05 14.00 -7.49
CA ILE A 71 -29.89 13.21 -8.39
C ILE A 71 -30.16 14.09 -9.62
N ILE A 72 -29.57 13.69 -10.77
CA ILE A 72 -29.65 14.44 -12.02
C ILE A 72 -30.99 14.14 -12.71
N ASN A 73 -31.38 12.87 -12.71
CA ASN A 73 -32.68 12.41 -13.17
C ASN A 73 -33.03 11.05 -12.51
N GLN A 74 -34.16 10.46 -12.87
CA GLN A 74 -34.68 9.19 -12.29
C GLN A 74 -33.70 8.01 -12.42
N ARG A 75 -32.74 8.08 -13.36
CA ARG A 75 -31.79 7.00 -13.65
C ARG A 75 -30.33 7.38 -13.42
N LEU A 76 -30.02 8.64 -13.15
CA LEU A 76 -28.66 9.13 -13.03
C LEU A 76 -28.46 9.92 -11.75
N GLN A 77 -27.53 9.46 -10.95
CA GLN A 77 -27.01 10.15 -9.76
C GLN A 77 -25.53 10.45 -9.96
N GLY A 78 -25.12 11.67 -9.67
CA GLY A 78 -23.74 12.12 -9.70
C GLY A 78 -23.26 12.56 -8.33
N ALA A 79 -21.97 12.42 -8.07
CA ALA A 79 -21.34 13.00 -6.88
C ALA A 79 -19.94 13.52 -7.23
N VAL A 80 -19.62 14.71 -6.71
CA VAL A 80 -18.30 15.30 -6.72
C VAL A 80 -17.70 15.14 -5.31
N LEU A 81 -16.45 14.69 -5.28
CA LEU A 81 -15.70 14.47 -4.03
C LEU A 81 -14.42 15.29 -4.11
N VAL A 82 -14.14 16.04 -3.06
CA VAL A 82 -12.88 16.80 -2.94
C VAL A 82 -12.33 16.54 -1.57
N ASP A 83 -11.13 16.00 -1.52
CA ASP A 83 -10.42 15.80 -0.26
C ASP A 83 -9.21 16.72 -0.22
N PHE A 84 -8.83 17.11 0.96
CA PHE A 84 -7.60 17.82 1.25
C PHE A 84 -6.90 17.13 2.40
N ALA A 85 -5.58 16.93 2.28
CA ALA A 85 -4.80 16.42 3.41
C ALA A 85 -3.47 17.17 3.51
N TYR A 86 -3.14 17.59 4.72
CA TYR A 86 -1.86 18.16 5.09
C TYR A 86 -1.18 17.26 6.11
N GLN A 87 0.06 16.88 5.81
CA GLN A 87 0.87 16.05 6.69
C GLN A 87 2.17 16.77 7.02
N THR A 88 2.59 16.67 8.29
CA THR A 88 3.87 17.24 8.75
C THR A 88 4.58 16.28 9.69
N GLY A 89 5.89 16.46 9.87
CA GLY A 89 6.74 15.61 10.68
C GLY A 89 7.59 14.64 9.86
N TYR A 90 7.92 13.47 10.41
CA TYR A 90 8.70 12.47 9.69
C TYR A 90 7.78 11.67 8.75
N LEU A 91 7.92 11.92 7.44
CA LEU A 91 7.06 11.32 6.40
C LEU A 91 7.74 10.16 5.65
N GLY A 92 9.01 9.88 5.93
CA GLY A 92 9.72 8.72 5.39
C GLY A 92 9.38 7.42 6.13
N LEU A 93 9.88 6.31 5.60
CA LEU A 93 9.86 5.00 6.23
C LEU A 93 11.23 4.71 6.85
N PRO A 94 11.34 4.50 8.18
CA PRO A 94 12.63 4.39 8.88
C PRO A 94 13.46 3.18 8.45
N PHE A 95 12.82 2.18 7.83
CA PHE A 95 13.47 0.97 7.37
C PHE A 95 13.85 0.98 5.89
N HIS A 96 13.38 1.97 5.11
CA HIS A 96 13.77 2.12 3.71
C HIS A 96 15.21 2.59 3.58
N ARG A 97 15.98 1.86 2.78
CA ARG A 97 17.39 2.15 2.51
C ARG A 97 17.56 2.65 1.08
N VAL A 98 18.35 3.70 0.94
CA VAL A 98 18.77 4.27 -0.34
C VAL A 98 20.26 4.03 -0.50
N TYR A 99 20.68 3.53 -1.66
CA TYR A 99 22.06 3.34 -2.04
C TYR A 99 22.42 4.40 -3.08
N PHE A 100 23.43 5.20 -2.78
CA PHE A 100 23.94 6.20 -3.71
C PHE A 100 24.79 5.56 -4.81
N ALA A 101 24.88 6.24 -5.98
CA ALA A 101 25.63 5.77 -7.14
C ALA A 101 27.08 5.40 -6.80
N ASP A 102 27.75 6.25 -6.04
CA ASP A 102 29.19 6.18 -5.75
C ASP A 102 29.50 5.61 -4.36
N SER A 103 28.51 5.02 -3.68
CA SER A 103 28.69 4.52 -2.31
C SER A 103 28.15 3.11 -2.14
N SER A 104 28.92 2.30 -1.42
CA SER A 104 28.44 1.00 -0.92
C SER A 104 27.61 1.12 0.36
N LYS A 105 27.59 2.31 0.99
CA LYS A 105 26.84 2.54 2.24
C LYS A 105 25.38 2.82 1.93
N ALA A 106 24.50 2.14 2.66
CA ALA A 106 23.07 2.43 2.65
C ALA A 106 22.74 3.53 3.66
N VAL A 107 21.90 4.46 3.26
CA VAL A 107 21.35 5.52 4.13
C VAL A 107 19.83 5.34 4.27
N VAL A 108 19.25 5.90 5.34
CA VAL A 108 17.79 5.96 5.49
C VAL A 108 17.25 6.99 4.50
N GLU A 109 16.09 6.73 3.89
CA GLU A 109 15.46 7.72 3.00
C GLU A 109 15.22 9.04 3.73
N LYS A 110 15.34 10.12 2.98
CA LYS A 110 15.11 11.49 3.47
C LYS A 110 14.08 12.16 2.56
N LEU A 111 12.92 12.45 3.11
CA LEU A 111 11.82 13.11 2.42
C LEU A 111 11.49 14.44 3.10
N PRO A 112 10.88 15.40 2.40
CA PRO A 112 10.42 16.64 3.03
C PRO A 112 9.47 16.36 4.18
N SER A 113 9.55 17.18 5.22
CA SER A 113 8.73 17.06 6.43
C SER A 113 7.27 17.51 6.24
N GLN A 114 6.90 17.97 5.04
CA GLN A 114 5.55 18.43 4.74
C GLN A 114 5.05 17.82 3.44
N ARG A 115 3.76 17.43 3.43
CA ARG A 115 3.09 16.92 2.24
C ARG A 115 1.65 17.42 2.19
N VAL A 116 1.30 18.10 1.10
CA VAL A 116 -0.06 18.55 0.79
C VAL A 116 -0.62 17.67 -0.30
N LYS A 117 -1.84 17.15 -0.13
CA LYS A 117 -2.51 16.24 -1.06
C LYS A 117 -3.89 16.80 -1.41
N LEU A 118 -4.23 16.77 -2.68
CA LEU A 118 -5.54 17.22 -3.19
C LEU A 118 -6.10 16.18 -4.17
N PRO A 119 -6.84 15.19 -3.70
CA PRO A 119 -7.62 14.31 -4.56
C PRO A 119 -8.99 14.92 -4.89
N VAL A 120 -9.39 14.83 -6.18
CA VAL A 120 -10.71 15.22 -6.67
C VAL A 120 -11.33 14.03 -7.38
N GLY A 121 -12.57 13.70 -7.04
CA GLY A 121 -13.28 12.53 -7.57
C GLY A 121 -14.63 12.88 -8.16
N LEU A 122 -15.04 12.08 -9.14
CA LEU A 122 -16.38 12.08 -9.74
C LEU A 122 -16.93 10.67 -9.65
N ARG A 123 -18.15 10.52 -9.14
CA ARG A 123 -18.90 9.25 -9.10
C ARG A 123 -20.20 9.42 -9.85
N LEU A 124 -20.50 8.46 -10.71
CA LEU A 124 -21.74 8.38 -11.45
C LEU A 124 -22.37 7.01 -11.23
N ASN A 125 -23.64 7.00 -10.85
CA ASN A 125 -24.47 5.80 -10.77
C ASN A 125 -25.61 5.93 -11.78
N TYR A 126 -25.59 5.04 -12.78
CA TYR A 126 -26.64 4.98 -13.81
C TYR A 126 -27.43 3.69 -13.66
N PHE A 127 -28.75 3.82 -13.51
CA PHE A 127 -29.69 2.73 -13.37
C PHE A 127 -30.21 2.33 -14.76
N ALA A 128 -29.63 1.30 -15.35
CA ALA A 128 -30.01 0.76 -16.65
C ALA A 128 -31.17 -0.22 -16.47
N GLY A 129 -32.37 0.33 -16.19
CA GLY A 129 -33.53 -0.45 -15.81
C GLY A 129 -33.48 -0.98 -14.37
N ASP A 130 -34.26 -2.02 -14.09
CA ASP A 130 -34.48 -2.52 -12.73
C ASP A 130 -33.38 -3.49 -12.26
N LYS A 131 -32.60 -4.04 -13.20
CA LYS A 131 -31.68 -5.14 -12.93
C LYS A 131 -30.21 -4.75 -12.98
N VAL A 132 -29.83 -3.71 -13.72
CA VAL A 132 -28.43 -3.36 -13.97
C VAL A 132 -28.13 -1.95 -13.47
N ILE A 133 -27.05 -1.80 -12.73
CA ILE A 133 -26.55 -0.51 -12.29
C ILE A 133 -25.12 -0.36 -12.81
N LEU A 134 -24.82 0.76 -13.46
CA LEU A 134 -23.45 1.12 -13.84
C LEU A 134 -22.91 2.11 -12.81
N ARG A 135 -21.86 1.74 -12.11
CA ARG A 135 -21.17 2.57 -11.12
C ARG A 135 -19.81 2.96 -11.65
N ALA A 136 -19.70 4.16 -12.19
CA ALA A 136 -18.44 4.71 -12.67
C ALA A 136 -17.83 5.62 -11.60
N TYR A 137 -16.52 5.55 -11.47
CA TYR A 137 -15.76 6.41 -10.58
C TYR A 137 -14.47 6.83 -11.27
N TYR A 138 -14.17 8.13 -11.22
CA TYR A 138 -12.91 8.70 -11.64
C TYR A 138 -12.34 9.55 -10.52
N ARG A 139 -11.00 9.47 -10.28
CA ARG A 139 -10.28 10.27 -9.30
C ARG A 139 -8.99 10.79 -9.91
N PHE A 140 -8.80 12.08 -9.84
CA PHE A 140 -7.54 12.75 -10.05
C PHE A 140 -6.89 13.05 -8.70
N TYR A 141 -5.59 12.84 -8.59
CA TYR A 141 -4.81 13.13 -7.40
C TYR A 141 -3.58 13.94 -7.78
N ILE A 142 -3.25 14.95 -6.97
CA ILE A 142 -2.03 15.71 -7.08
C ILE A 142 -1.49 15.99 -5.68
N ASP A 143 -0.15 16.04 -5.53
CA ASP A 143 0.51 16.49 -4.31
C ASP A 143 1.73 17.37 -4.61
N ASN A 144 2.27 18.00 -3.55
CA ASN A 144 3.46 18.84 -3.65
C ASN A 144 4.78 18.04 -3.73
N TRP A 145 4.73 16.71 -3.67
CA TRP A 145 5.89 15.86 -3.96
C TRP A 145 6.01 15.51 -5.45
N GLY A 146 5.14 16.08 -6.30
CA GLY A 146 5.14 15.90 -7.74
C GLY A 146 4.36 14.71 -8.25
N ILE A 147 3.72 13.93 -7.37
CA ILE A 147 2.88 12.82 -7.79
C ILE A 147 1.57 13.35 -8.37
N ARG A 148 1.24 12.87 -9.57
CA ARG A 148 -0.07 13.01 -10.21
C ARG A 148 -0.58 11.63 -10.52
N SER A 149 -1.83 11.34 -10.18
CA SER A 149 -2.40 10.03 -10.50
C SER A 149 -3.84 10.12 -10.97
N HIS A 150 -4.22 9.13 -11.76
CA HIS A 150 -5.55 8.94 -12.28
C HIS A 150 -6.05 7.55 -11.88
N THR A 151 -7.25 7.49 -11.35
CA THR A 151 -7.96 6.24 -11.07
C THR A 151 -9.27 6.26 -11.84
N ALA A 152 -9.52 5.27 -12.65
CA ALA A 152 -10.82 5.04 -13.28
C ALA A 152 -11.34 3.67 -12.88
N SER A 153 -12.61 3.57 -12.49
CA SER A 153 -13.22 2.29 -12.19
C SER A 153 -14.67 2.21 -12.66
N LEU A 154 -15.06 1.01 -13.05
CA LEU A 154 -16.42 0.65 -13.39
C LEU A 154 -16.80 -0.62 -12.64
N GLU A 155 -17.93 -0.59 -11.97
CA GLU A 155 -18.57 -1.75 -11.34
C GLU A 155 -19.98 -1.88 -11.89
N VAL A 156 -20.40 -3.10 -12.22
CA VAL A 156 -21.70 -3.37 -12.84
C VAL A 156 -22.50 -4.37 -12.01
N PRO A 157 -23.18 -3.93 -10.94
CA PRO A 157 -24.11 -4.79 -10.20
C PRO A 157 -25.27 -5.23 -11.08
N ILE A 158 -25.43 -6.55 -11.23
CA ILE A 158 -26.48 -7.20 -12.01
C ILE A 158 -27.34 -8.02 -11.05
N LYS A 159 -28.60 -7.65 -10.89
CA LYS A 159 -29.59 -8.40 -10.11
C LYS A 159 -30.11 -9.57 -10.95
N ILE A 160 -29.66 -10.78 -10.66
CA ILE A 160 -30.13 -12.01 -11.32
C ILE A 160 -31.51 -12.37 -10.78
N THR A 161 -31.67 -12.28 -9.44
CA THR A 161 -32.96 -12.43 -8.75
C THR A 161 -33.12 -11.30 -7.73
N PRO A 162 -34.27 -11.13 -7.06
CA PRO A 162 -34.42 -10.13 -6.00
C PRO A 162 -33.42 -10.28 -4.84
N PHE A 163 -32.87 -11.46 -4.62
CA PHE A 163 -31.95 -11.74 -3.50
C PHE A 163 -30.57 -12.21 -3.92
N PHE A 164 -30.29 -12.32 -5.23
CA PHE A 164 -29.00 -12.73 -5.75
C PHE A 164 -28.49 -11.73 -6.80
N SER A 165 -27.27 -11.24 -6.59
CA SER A 165 -26.63 -10.34 -7.56
C SER A 165 -25.14 -10.68 -7.73
N ILE A 166 -24.65 -10.36 -8.92
CA ILE A 166 -23.23 -10.47 -9.31
C ILE A 166 -22.77 -9.07 -9.70
N SER A 167 -21.56 -8.70 -9.29
CA SER A 167 -21.02 -7.35 -9.48
C SER A 167 -19.59 -7.45 -10.05
N PRO A 168 -19.41 -7.69 -11.36
CA PRO A 168 -18.09 -7.57 -11.97
C PRO A 168 -17.60 -6.13 -11.87
N PHE A 169 -16.28 -5.97 -11.72
CA PHE A 169 -15.65 -4.66 -11.64
C PHE A 169 -14.28 -4.67 -12.29
N TYR A 170 -13.87 -3.47 -12.76
CA TYR A 170 -12.54 -3.17 -13.26
C TYR A 170 -12.10 -1.80 -12.76
N ARG A 171 -10.84 -1.68 -12.33
CA ARG A 171 -10.19 -0.43 -11.94
C ARG A 171 -8.83 -0.35 -12.61
N TYR A 172 -8.57 0.78 -13.22
CA TYR A 172 -7.26 1.16 -13.74
C TYR A 172 -6.70 2.31 -12.92
N TYR A 173 -5.42 2.23 -12.61
CA TYR A 173 -4.66 3.24 -11.88
C TYR A 173 -3.36 3.54 -12.62
N ILE A 174 -2.97 4.81 -12.67
CA ILE A 174 -1.67 5.25 -13.18
C ILE A 174 -1.18 6.42 -12.34
N GLN A 175 0.11 6.45 -12.02
CA GLN A 175 0.74 7.59 -11.35
C GLN A 175 2.07 7.96 -11.98
N SER A 176 2.46 9.24 -11.85
CA SER A 176 3.83 9.73 -12.06
C SER A 176 4.72 9.41 -10.86
N ALA A 177 6.03 9.39 -11.07
CA ALA A 177 6.97 9.34 -9.94
C ALA A 177 6.94 10.64 -9.13
N SER A 178 7.28 10.51 -7.85
CA SER A 178 7.64 11.66 -7.01
C SER A 178 8.94 12.31 -7.50
N ASN A 179 9.09 13.61 -7.30
CA ASN A 179 10.32 14.35 -7.59
C ASN A 179 11.53 13.83 -6.80
N TYR A 180 11.29 13.09 -5.72
CA TYR A 180 12.32 12.56 -4.82
C TYR A 180 12.63 11.09 -5.05
N PHE A 181 11.98 10.46 -6.02
CA PHE A 181 12.18 9.04 -6.32
C PHE A 181 13.26 8.84 -7.37
N ALA A 182 14.20 7.94 -7.08
CA ALA A 182 15.05 7.32 -8.09
C ALA A 182 15.27 5.84 -7.78
N PRO A 183 15.51 5.01 -8.83
CA PRO A 183 15.84 3.59 -8.67
C PRO A 183 17.13 3.35 -7.89
N PHE A 184 17.42 2.09 -7.62
CA PHE A 184 18.63 1.65 -6.94
C PHE A 184 19.90 2.22 -7.59
N LYS A 185 20.77 2.82 -6.76
CA LYS A 185 22.06 3.41 -7.17
C LYS A 185 21.99 4.54 -8.23
N VAL A 186 20.94 5.33 -8.22
CA VAL A 186 20.81 6.50 -9.09
C VAL A 186 20.97 7.80 -8.31
N HIS A 187 20.52 7.83 -7.05
CA HIS A 187 20.71 9.00 -6.18
C HIS A 187 22.19 9.31 -5.93
N THR A 188 22.47 10.59 -5.73
CA THR A 188 23.79 11.11 -5.37
C THR A 188 23.78 11.77 -4.00
N PRO A 189 24.94 11.94 -3.33
CA PRO A 189 25.01 12.67 -2.07
C PRO A 189 24.63 14.16 -2.15
N ALA A 190 24.54 14.71 -3.38
CA ALA A 190 24.11 16.08 -3.63
C ALA A 190 22.58 16.27 -3.56
N ASP A 191 21.81 15.17 -3.61
CA ASP A 191 20.35 15.23 -3.51
C ASP A 191 19.94 15.58 -2.07
N GLU A 192 19.21 16.67 -1.90
CA GLU A 192 18.71 17.08 -0.57
C GLU A 192 17.68 16.09 -0.02
N TYR A 193 16.78 15.58 -0.87
CA TYR A 193 15.75 14.61 -0.58
C TYR A 193 15.85 13.43 -1.53
N TYR A 194 15.71 12.23 -1.02
CA TYR A 194 15.90 11.01 -1.78
C TYR A 194 15.12 9.83 -1.21
N THR A 195 14.55 9.01 -2.11
CA THR A 195 13.92 7.74 -1.79
C THR A 195 14.03 6.77 -2.97
N SER A 196 14.16 5.49 -2.66
CA SER A 196 14.01 4.39 -3.63
C SER A 196 12.76 3.54 -3.32
N ASN A 197 11.77 4.13 -2.66
CA ASN A 197 10.50 3.49 -2.39
C ASN A 197 9.63 3.43 -3.66
N TYR A 198 9.46 2.25 -4.21
CA TYR A 198 8.68 2.03 -5.44
C TYR A 198 7.20 2.43 -5.34
N ALA A 199 6.63 2.55 -4.14
CA ALA A 199 5.30 3.14 -3.98
C ALA A 199 5.24 4.63 -4.40
N LEU A 200 6.40 5.32 -4.48
CA LEU A 200 6.55 6.69 -4.97
C LEU A 200 7.08 6.75 -6.42
N SER A 201 7.27 5.62 -7.09
CA SER A 201 7.69 5.54 -8.49
C SER A 201 6.53 5.82 -9.46
N ALA A 202 6.85 5.95 -10.75
CA ALA A 202 5.85 5.90 -11.79
C ALA A 202 5.45 4.44 -12.06
N PHE A 203 4.16 4.15 -11.98
CA PHE A 203 3.62 2.83 -12.32
C PHE A 203 2.15 2.91 -12.72
N SER A 204 1.67 1.83 -13.32
CA SER A 204 0.23 1.61 -13.53
C SER A 204 -0.19 0.28 -12.94
N GLY A 205 -1.44 0.20 -12.49
CA GLY A 205 -2.02 -0.99 -11.91
C GLY A 205 -3.42 -1.26 -12.43
N GLN A 206 -3.80 -2.52 -12.45
CA GLN A 206 -5.12 -2.99 -12.83
C GLN A 206 -5.68 -3.84 -11.71
N TYR A 207 -6.94 -3.64 -11.37
CA TYR A 207 -7.64 -4.42 -10.38
C TYR A 207 -9.01 -4.82 -10.91
N PHE A 208 -9.24 -6.10 -11.09
CA PHE A 208 -10.47 -6.61 -11.65
C PHE A 208 -10.94 -7.87 -10.92
N GLY A 209 -12.24 -8.11 -10.98
CA GLY A 209 -12.83 -9.24 -10.30
C GLY A 209 -14.34 -9.18 -10.29
N THR A 210 -14.93 -9.88 -9.33
CA THR A 210 -16.37 -9.92 -9.16
C THR A 210 -16.78 -10.05 -7.70
N GLY A 211 -17.95 -9.51 -7.37
CA GLY A 211 -18.64 -9.74 -6.11
C GLY A 211 -19.90 -10.58 -6.34
N ILE A 212 -20.19 -11.47 -5.42
CA ILE A 212 -21.44 -12.26 -5.38
C ILE A 212 -22.12 -11.92 -4.06
N ARG A 213 -23.39 -11.49 -4.14
CA ARG A 213 -24.20 -11.13 -2.95
C ARG A 213 -25.47 -11.94 -2.91
N LEU A 214 -25.72 -12.58 -1.78
CA LEU A 214 -26.92 -13.34 -1.48
C LEU A 214 -27.62 -12.71 -0.26
N ALA A 215 -28.92 -12.37 -0.40
CA ALA A 215 -29.70 -11.68 0.64
C ALA A 215 -31.17 -12.13 0.62
N PRO A 216 -31.50 -13.42 0.86
CA PRO A 216 -32.86 -13.90 0.88
C PRO A 216 -33.62 -13.34 2.09
N PRO A 217 -34.94 -13.07 1.96
CA PRO A 217 -35.74 -12.46 3.04
C PRO A 217 -35.85 -13.33 4.29
N GLY A 218 -35.73 -14.66 4.17
CA GLY A 218 -35.74 -15.61 5.28
C GLY A 218 -34.41 -15.81 6.00
N GLY A 219 -33.33 -15.15 5.52
CA GLY A 219 -31.96 -15.36 6.01
C GLY A 219 -31.27 -16.57 5.36
N ILE A 220 -29.98 -16.76 5.67
CA ILE A 220 -29.13 -17.80 5.10
C ILE A 220 -28.75 -18.79 6.21
N GLY A 221 -29.27 -20.01 6.15
CA GLY A 221 -29.03 -21.04 7.16
C GLY A 221 -29.65 -20.75 8.54
N SER A 222 -29.83 -19.47 8.87
CA SER A 222 -30.54 -19.00 10.07
C SER A 222 -31.23 -17.67 9.80
N LYS A 223 -32.24 -17.30 10.60
CA LYS A 223 -32.93 -16.01 10.50
C LYS A 223 -32.00 -14.82 10.84
N HIS A 224 -30.88 -15.09 11.53
CA HIS A 224 -29.96 -14.04 11.96
C HIS A 224 -28.99 -13.59 10.86
N LEU A 225 -28.52 -14.48 9.98
CA LEU A 225 -27.62 -14.14 8.88
C LEU A 225 -28.45 -13.68 7.68
N SER A 226 -28.48 -12.38 7.44
CA SER A 226 -29.34 -11.76 6.43
C SER A 226 -28.67 -11.54 5.09
N VAL A 227 -27.36 -11.32 5.07
CA VAL A 227 -26.59 -11.10 3.84
C VAL A 227 -25.24 -11.79 3.92
N VAL A 228 -24.87 -12.47 2.83
CA VAL A 228 -23.52 -12.95 2.56
C VAL A 228 -23.04 -12.31 1.26
N GLU A 229 -21.89 -11.66 1.30
CA GLU A 229 -21.23 -11.13 0.12
C GLU A 229 -19.79 -11.64 0.08
N ILE A 230 -19.42 -12.28 -1.03
CA ILE A 230 -18.06 -12.74 -1.31
C ILE A 230 -17.54 -11.93 -2.49
N ARG A 231 -16.34 -11.38 -2.35
CA ARG A 231 -15.70 -10.57 -3.39
C ARG A 231 -14.31 -11.10 -3.66
N TYR A 232 -14.01 -11.38 -4.92
CA TYR A 232 -12.69 -11.74 -5.40
C TYR A 232 -12.16 -10.66 -6.33
N GLY A 233 -10.88 -10.30 -6.17
CA GLY A 233 -10.20 -9.38 -7.04
C GLY A 233 -8.75 -9.77 -7.27
N HIS A 234 -8.31 -9.60 -8.51
CA HIS A 234 -6.94 -9.81 -8.96
C HIS A 234 -6.31 -8.46 -9.28
N TYR A 235 -5.16 -8.17 -8.67
CA TYR A 235 -4.39 -6.94 -8.85
C TYR A 235 -3.06 -7.26 -9.54
N ILE A 236 -2.73 -6.45 -10.55
CA ILE A 236 -1.45 -6.51 -11.27
C ILE A 236 -0.90 -5.09 -11.37
N GLU A 237 0.40 -4.94 -11.15
CA GLU A 237 1.12 -3.67 -11.22
C GLU A 237 2.37 -3.79 -12.10
N THR A 238 2.73 -2.73 -12.80
CA THR A 238 3.91 -2.71 -13.68
C THR A 238 5.24 -2.82 -12.93
N THR A 239 5.25 -2.69 -11.62
CA THR A 239 6.40 -2.96 -10.73
C THR A 239 6.54 -4.45 -10.36
N ASN A 240 5.85 -5.35 -11.08
CA ASN A 240 5.81 -6.81 -10.86
C ASN A 240 5.09 -7.24 -9.56
N LEU A 241 4.29 -6.35 -8.96
CA LEU A 241 3.42 -6.74 -7.85
C LEU A 241 2.15 -7.39 -8.40
N VAL A 242 1.88 -8.61 -7.96
CA VAL A 242 0.64 -9.35 -8.25
C VAL A 242 0.00 -9.76 -6.92
N SER A 243 -1.30 -9.56 -6.79
CA SER A 243 -2.03 -9.89 -5.57
C SER A 243 -3.43 -10.42 -5.86
N ASN A 244 -3.88 -11.37 -5.05
CA ASN A 244 -5.24 -11.88 -5.06
C ASN A 244 -5.91 -11.51 -3.73
N LEU A 245 -7.09 -10.90 -3.81
CA LEU A 245 -7.85 -10.46 -2.65
C LEU A 245 -9.19 -11.19 -2.60
N ILE A 246 -9.50 -11.75 -1.44
CA ILE A 246 -10.82 -12.32 -1.16
C ILE A 246 -11.38 -11.57 0.04
N ALA A 247 -12.58 -11.02 -0.09
CA ALA A 247 -13.30 -10.37 1.00
C ALA A 247 -14.63 -11.09 1.24
N LEU A 248 -14.96 -11.31 2.50
CA LEU A 248 -16.22 -11.87 2.96
C LEU A 248 -16.93 -10.85 3.86
N ASN A 249 -18.13 -10.43 3.48
CA ASN A 249 -18.99 -9.57 4.28
C ASN A 249 -20.22 -10.37 4.73
N LEU A 250 -20.45 -10.41 6.04
CA LEU A 250 -21.61 -11.03 6.66
C LEU A 250 -22.42 -9.95 7.37
N THR A 251 -23.73 -9.90 7.10
CA THR A 251 -24.65 -9.01 7.82
C THR A 251 -25.64 -9.84 8.63
N PHE A 252 -25.70 -9.57 9.90
CA PHE A 252 -26.63 -10.19 10.85
C PHE A 252 -27.77 -9.25 11.20
N LYS A 253 -28.96 -9.83 11.50
CA LYS A 253 -30.13 -9.13 12.05
C LYS A 253 -30.25 -9.42 13.52
#